data_62f68b8fa0cc3aa7ed20bffd7483c56b
#
_entry.id   62f68b8fa0cc3aa7ed20bffd7483c56b
#
_cell.length_a   1.000
_cell.length_b   1.000
_cell.length_c   1.000
_cell.angle_alpha   90.00
_cell.angle_beta   90.00
_cell.angle_gamma   90.00
#
_symmetry.space_group_name_H-M   'P 1'
#
loop_
_entity.id
_entity.type
_entity.pdbx_description
1 polymer ?
#
loop_
_entity_poly.entity_id
_entity_poly.type
_entity_poly.pdbx_seq_one_letter_code
_entity_poly.pdbx_strand_id
1 'polypeptide(L)'
;MGGFDFILADLGVSSMQIDNPKRGFSFKADGPLDLRLNQEKGISAAERLDTISREELAGMLYENSDEPYCEELAKAITDEIRRGNRIDTTTKLRNVIEKTLSFLPDNQEKKDIVKKTCQRTFQALRIDVNNEFEVLYEFMEKLPDALRPGGRVAILTFHSGEDKLVKKALKAGYKAGIYSDYAKDVIRPSAQECAKNGRARSTKMRWAVKA
;
A
#
# COMPACT_ATOMS: atom_id res chain seq x y z
N MET A 1 -15.27 24.51 -18.44
CA MET A 1 -14.14 24.94 -17.59
C MET A 1 -12.89 24.34 -18.21
N GLY A 2 -11.82 25.13 -18.43
CA GLY A 2 -10.54 24.58 -18.89
C GLY A 2 -9.95 23.74 -17.77
N GLY A 3 -9.45 22.54 -18.07
CA GLY A 3 -8.84 21.65 -17.09
C GLY A 3 -7.58 22.23 -16.43
N PHE A 4 -6.92 21.44 -15.59
CA PHE A 4 -5.71 21.84 -14.86
C PHE A 4 -4.47 21.86 -15.74
N ASP A 5 -3.57 22.80 -15.50
CA ASP A 5 -2.23 22.87 -16.12
C ASP A 5 -1.31 21.80 -15.59
N PHE A 6 -1.45 21.51 -14.28
CA PHE A 6 -0.63 20.55 -13.57
C PHE A 6 -1.40 19.87 -12.45
N ILE A 7 -1.24 18.56 -12.34
CA ILE A 7 -1.75 17.73 -11.25
C ILE A 7 -0.59 16.98 -10.62
N LEU A 8 -0.45 17.07 -9.29
CA LEU A 8 0.46 16.24 -8.51
C LEU A 8 -0.37 15.28 -7.65
N ALA A 9 -0.13 13.99 -7.78
CA ALA A 9 -0.66 12.97 -6.89
C ALA A 9 0.47 12.35 -6.07
N ASP A 10 0.44 12.57 -4.75
CA ASP A 10 1.35 11.97 -3.77
C ASP A 10 0.57 10.89 -3.02
N LEU A 11 0.75 9.62 -3.45
CA LEU A 11 -0.06 8.49 -2.97
C LEU A 11 0.39 7.98 -1.61
N GLY A 12 -0.46 7.16 -1.00
CA GLY A 12 -0.18 6.48 0.26
C GLY A 12 -0.43 7.35 1.50
N VAL A 13 0.31 7.06 2.57
CA VAL A 13 0.09 7.65 3.90
C VAL A 13 1.17 8.66 4.26
N SER A 14 0.80 9.72 4.96
CA SER A 14 1.73 10.73 5.44
C SER A 14 2.59 10.22 6.61
N SER A 15 3.75 10.86 6.81
CA SER A 15 4.62 10.58 7.96
C SER A 15 3.89 10.78 9.30
N MET A 16 3.05 11.80 9.41
CA MET A 16 2.26 12.06 10.63
C MET A 16 1.27 10.93 10.94
N GLN A 17 0.69 10.31 9.91
CA GLN A 17 -0.19 9.15 10.09
C GLN A 17 0.59 7.92 10.55
N ILE A 18 1.78 7.66 9.96
CA ILE A 18 2.64 6.53 10.33
C ILE A 18 3.17 6.68 11.76
N ASP A 19 3.53 7.90 12.15
CA ASP A 19 4.15 8.18 13.45
C ASP A 19 3.13 8.27 14.61
N ASN A 20 1.84 8.28 14.31
CA ASN A 20 0.77 8.26 15.32
C ASN A 20 0.35 6.82 15.62
N PRO A 21 0.70 6.25 16.80
CA PRO A 21 0.35 4.87 17.15
C PRO A 21 -1.16 4.60 17.15
N LYS A 22 -1.98 5.62 17.44
CA LYS A 22 -3.46 5.49 17.45
C LYS A 22 -4.06 5.20 16.07
N ARG A 23 -3.29 5.37 15.00
CA ARG A 23 -3.71 5.09 13.61
C ARG A 23 -3.40 3.66 13.16
N GLY A 24 -2.51 2.94 13.87
CA GLY A 24 -2.16 1.56 13.58
C GLY A 24 -1.28 1.32 12.34
N PHE A 25 -0.75 2.35 11.67
CA PHE A 25 0.06 2.19 10.45
C PHE A 25 1.46 1.61 10.69
N SER A 26 1.90 1.54 11.94
CA SER A 26 3.24 1.05 12.28
C SER A 26 3.16 -0.09 13.29
N PHE A 27 3.86 -1.19 13.01
CA PHE A 27 4.04 -2.30 13.95
C PHE A 27 5.21 -2.10 14.94
N LYS A 28 5.84 -0.92 14.95
CA LYS A 28 6.96 -0.60 15.86
C LYS A 28 6.50 -0.18 17.25
N ALA A 29 5.32 0.41 17.33
CA ALA A 29 4.68 0.80 18.58
C ALA A 29 3.32 0.12 18.67
N ASP A 30 2.87 -0.19 19.89
CA ASP A 30 1.53 -0.73 20.10
C ASP A 30 0.46 0.33 19.88
N GLY A 31 -0.67 -0.08 19.31
CA GLY A 31 -1.81 0.77 19.04
C GLY A 31 -2.95 -0.03 18.43
N PRO A 32 -4.15 0.55 18.32
CA PRO A 32 -5.28 -0.12 17.68
C PRO A 32 -4.94 -0.49 16.23
N LEU A 33 -5.36 -1.67 15.80
CA LEU A 33 -5.20 -2.13 14.43
C LEU A 33 -6.30 -1.49 13.56
N ASP A 34 -6.19 -0.18 13.30
CA ASP A 34 -7.20 0.59 12.55
C ASP A 34 -6.89 0.62 11.05
N LEU A 35 -5.79 1.22 10.63
CA LEU A 35 -5.29 1.37 9.25
C LEU A 35 -6.19 2.20 8.30
N ARG A 36 -7.31 2.76 8.75
CA ARG A 36 -8.15 3.62 7.92
C ARG A 36 -7.51 4.98 7.70
N LEU A 37 -7.56 5.49 6.49
CA LEU A 37 -7.17 6.88 6.17
C LEU A 37 -8.19 7.86 6.76
N ASN A 38 -9.48 7.54 6.68
CA ASN A 38 -10.56 8.26 7.35
C ASN A 38 -11.20 7.37 8.43
N GLN A 39 -10.93 7.67 9.72
CA GLN A 39 -11.43 6.88 10.85
C GLN A 39 -12.94 7.01 11.09
N GLU A 40 -13.60 7.97 10.44
CA GLU A 40 -15.06 8.17 10.53
C GLU A 40 -15.84 7.28 9.55
N LYS A 41 -15.15 6.60 8.61
CA LYS A 41 -15.79 5.79 7.57
C LYS A 41 -15.18 4.41 7.47
N GLY A 42 -16.02 3.44 7.07
CA GLY A 42 -15.60 2.07 6.84
C GLY A 42 -15.30 1.32 8.15
N ILE A 43 -14.78 0.11 8.00
CA ILE A 43 -14.39 -0.76 9.10
C ILE A 43 -12.87 -0.73 9.29
N SER A 44 -12.41 -0.87 10.54
CA SER A 44 -10.99 -0.98 10.86
C SER A 44 -10.40 -2.30 10.37
N ALA A 45 -9.08 -2.38 10.28
CA ALA A 45 -8.42 -3.63 9.93
C ALA A 45 -8.70 -4.74 10.96
N ALA A 46 -8.85 -4.41 12.24
CA ALA A 46 -9.28 -5.36 13.27
C ALA A 46 -10.66 -5.95 12.97
N GLU A 47 -11.66 -5.10 12.67
CA GLU A 47 -13.01 -5.53 12.31
C GLU A 47 -13.03 -6.31 10.99
N ARG A 48 -12.18 -5.93 10.03
CA ARG A 48 -12.02 -6.68 8.79
C ARG A 48 -11.49 -8.09 9.02
N LEU A 49 -10.50 -8.24 9.91
CA LEU A 49 -9.96 -9.55 10.28
C LEU A 49 -11.00 -10.43 11.04
N ASP A 50 -11.90 -9.83 11.81
CA ASP A 50 -12.95 -10.56 12.52
C ASP A 50 -13.95 -11.26 11.57
N THR A 51 -14.07 -10.78 10.31
CA THR A 51 -15.10 -11.22 9.35
C THR A 51 -14.57 -11.88 8.08
N ILE A 52 -13.30 -11.69 7.75
CA ILE A 52 -12.70 -12.20 6.51
C ILE A 52 -12.53 -13.73 6.56
N SER A 53 -12.80 -14.41 5.44
CA SER A 53 -12.49 -15.83 5.32
C SER A 53 -10.98 -16.05 5.17
N ARG A 54 -10.52 -17.29 5.43
CA ARG A 54 -9.11 -17.65 5.25
C ARG A 54 -8.66 -17.48 3.81
N GLU A 55 -9.47 -17.96 2.86
CA GLU A 55 -9.18 -17.92 1.44
C GLU A 55 -9.10 -16.48 0.94
N GLU A 56 -10.04 -15.64 1.36
CA GLU A 56 -10.05 -14.22 1.02
C GLU A 56 -8.85 -13.47 1.61
N LEU A 57 -8.48 -13.78 2.87
CA LEU A 57 -7.31 -13.19 3.51
C LEU A 57 -6.01 -13.58 2.80
N ALA A 58 -5.85 -14.84 2.41
CA ALA A 58 -4.68 -15.30 1.66
C ALA A 58 -4.58 -14.59 0.30
N GLY A 59 -5.70 -14.51 -0.44
CA GLY A 59 -5.79 -13.78 -1.69
C GLY A 59 -5.43 -12.31 -1.53
N MET A 60 -5.99 -11.62 -0.54
CA MET A 60 -5.71 -10.22 -0.24
C MET A 60 -4.23 -9.97 0.09
N LEU A 61 -3.61 -10.83 0.90
CA LEU A 61 -2.19 -10.73 1.26
C LEU A 61 -1.30 -10.90 0.03
N TYR A 62 -1.64 -11.83 -0.85
CA TYR A 62 -0.91 -12.07 -2.10
C TYR A 62 -1.09 -10.92 -3.09
N GLU A 63 -2.33 -10.54 -3.40
CA GLU A 63 -2.65 -9.55 -4.43
C GLU A 63 -2.20 -8.13 -4.07
N ASN A 64 -2.38 -7.72 -2.80
CA ASN A 64 -2.06 -6.37 -2.35
C ASN A 64 -0.59 -6.15 -2.02
N SER A 65 0.17 -7.21 -1.73
CA SER A 65 1.55 -7.02 -1.25
C SER A 65 2.58 -8.06 -1.72
N ASP A 66 2.21 -8.99 -2.60
CA ASP A 66 3.08 -10.09 -3.02
C ASP A 66 3.65 -10.87 -1.80
N GLU A 67 2.83 -11.10 -0.73
CA GLU A 67 3.29 -11.79 0.49
C GLU A 67 3.49 -13.28 0.25
N PRO A 68 4.73 -13.82 0.36
CA PRO A 68 5.01 -15.21 0.04
C PRO A 68 4.44 -16.22 1.05
N TYR A 69 4.18 -15.80 2.29
CA TYR A 69 3.60 -16.64 3.35
C TYR A 69 2.11 -16.39 3.55
N CYS A 70 1.40 -15.96 2.49
CA CYS A 70 0.00 -15.56 2.56
C CYS A 70 -0.90 -16.67 3.11
N GLU A 71 -0.69 -17.92 2.73
CA GLU A 71 -1.48 -19.06 3.19
C GLU A 71 -1.27 -19.39 4.67
N GLU A 72 0.01 -19.42 5.12
CA GLU A 72 0.38 -19.67 6.50
C GLU A 72 -0.13 -18.58 7.43
N LEU A 73 -0.01 -17.32 7.00
CA LEU A 73 -0.49 -16.16 7.74
C LEU A 73 -2.01 -16.13 7.83
N ALA A 74 -2.71 -16.36 6.71
CA ALA A 74 -4.17 -16.39 6.69
C ALA A 74 -4.70 -17.49 7.62
N LYS A 75 -4.10 -18.68 7.59
CA LYS A 75 -4.43 -19.76 8.51
C LYS A 75 -4.20 -19.36 9.98
N ALA A 76 -3.00 -18.85 10.29
CA ALA A 76 -2.66 -18.50 11.67
C ALA A 76 -3.56 -17.41 12.25
N ILE A 77 -3.83 -16.35 11.45
CA ILE A 77 -4.69 -15.24 11.86
C ILE A 77 -6.13 -15.73 12.10
N THR A 78 -6.70 -16.47 11.16
CA THR A 78 -8.09 -16.96 11.30
C THR A 78 -8.22 -18.00 12.41
N ASP A 79 -7.21 -18.83 12.65
CA ASP A 79 -7.21 -19.80 13.75
C ASP A 79 -7.14 -19.09 15.13
N GLU A 80 -6.36 -18.02 15.29
CA GLU A 80 -6.34 -17.23 16.53
C GLU A 80 -7.70 -16.59 16.79
N ILE A 81 -8.33 -16.00 15.78
CA ILE A 81 -9.66 -15.39 15.92
C ILE A 81 -10.72 -16.43 16.28
N ARG A 82 -10.72 -17.61 15.65
CA ARG A 82 -11.63 -18.72 15.97
C ARG A 82 -11.47 -19.24 17.40
N ARG A 83 -10.28 -19.13 17.98
CA ARG A 83 -10.01 -19.45 19.41
C ARG A 83 -10.48 -18.37 20.37
N GLY A 84 -11.04 -17.26 19.88
CA GLY A 84 -11.46 -16.11 20.67
C GLY A 84 -10.35 -15.09 20.93
N ASN A 85 -9.19 -15.25 20.33
CA ASN A 85 -8.06 -14.32 20.46
C ASN A 85 -8.18 -13.22 19.40
N ARG A 86 -8.95 -12.19 19.67
CA ARG A 86 -9.12 -11.06 18.75
C ARG A 86 -7.81 -10.34 18.50
N ILE A 87 -7.51 -10.05 17.21
CA ILE A 87 -6.32 -9.33 16.79
C ILE A 87 -6.69 -7.86 16.55
N ASP A 88 -6.77 -7.10 17.64
CA ASP A 88 -7.23 -5.71 17.67
C ASP A 88 -6.11 -4.67 17.82
N THR A 89 -4.85 -5.13 18.01
CA THR A 89 -3.69 -4.23 18.10
C THR A 89 -2.57 -4.62 17.14
N THR A 90 -1.73 -3.63 16.83
CA THR A 90 -0.56 -3.81 15.96
C THR A 90 0.42 -4.83 16.52
N THR A 91 0.62 -4.86 17.83
CA THR A 91 1.49 -5.84 18.52
C THR A 91 0.92 -7.25 18.43
N LYS A 92 -0.39 -7.44 18.62
CA LYS A 92 -1.00 -8.77 18.47
C LYS A 92 -0.82 -9.33 17.07
N LEU A 93 -1.06 -8.53 16.03
CA LEU A 93 -0.82 -8.95 14.65
C LEU A 93 0.64 -9.30 14.40
N ARG A 94 1.56 -8.46 14.85
CA ARG A 94 3.00 -8.72 14.76
C ARG A 94 3.37 -10.04 15.45
N ASN A 95 2.86 -10.29 16.65
CA ASN A 95 3.15 -11.53 17.41
C ASN A 95 2.65 -12.78 16.66
N VAL A 96 1.49 -12.71 16.00
CA VAL A 96 0.98 -13.81 15.17
C VAL A 96 1.92 -14.05 13.99
N ILE A 97 2.39 -13.00 13.32
CA ILE A 97 3.35 -13.12 12.22
C ILE A 97 4.67 -13.76 12.70
N GLU A 98 5.24 -13.27 13.80
CA GLU A 98 6.48 -13.81 14.37
C GLU A 98 6.35 -15.30 14.74
N LYS A 99 5.21 -15.67 15.36
CA LYS A 99 4.90 -17.06 15.71
C LYS A 99 4.73 -17.94 14.46
N THR A 100 4.05 -17.44 13.44
CA THR A 100 3.85 -18.17 12.17
C THR A 100 5.19 -18.50 11.51
N LEU A 101 6.15 -17.57 11.56
CA LEU A 101 7.49 -17.74 10.96
C LEU A 101 8.51 -18.34 11.94
N SER A 102 8.07 -18.93 13.05
CA SER A 102 8.99 -19.53 14.06
C SER A 102 9.80 -20.72 13.53
N PHE A 103 9.35 -21.37 12.46
CA PHE A 103 10.04 -22.48 11.79
C PHE A 103 11.33 -22.07 11.08
N LEU A 104 11.51 -20.78 10.80
CA LEU A 104 12.75 -20.27 10.20
C LEU A 104 13.91 -20.32 11.19
N PRO A 105 15.15 -20.61 10.74
CA PRO A 105 16.34 -20.61 11.59
C PRO A 105 16.54 -19.26 12.28
N ASP A 106 16.90 -19.27 13.57
CA ASP A 106 17.06 -18.04 14.35
C ASP A 106 18.39 -17.34 14.01
N ASN A 107 18.34 -16.47 13.01
CA ASN A 107 19.44 -15.70 12.47
C ASN A 107 19.00 -14.29 12.02
N GLN A 108 19.91 -13.51 11.46
CA GLN A 108 19.61 -12.17 10.95
C GLN A 108 18.63 -12.22 9.76
N GLU A 109 18.72 -13.23 8.92
CA GLU A 109 17.83 -13.41 7.76
C GLU A 109 16.36 -13.57 8.21
N LYS A 110 16.09 -14.37 9.26
CA LYS A 110 14.76 -14.49 9.86
C LYS A 110 14.22 -13.13 10.31
N LYS A 111 15.03 -12.32 10.99
CA LYS A 111 14.62 -10.99 11.45
C LYS A 111 14.22 -10.09 10.27
N ASP A 112 14.96 -10.15 9.17
CA ASP A 112 14.68 -9.40 7.96
C ASP A 112 13.41 -9.91 7.24
N ILE A 113 13.21 -11.23 7.19
CA ILE A 113 11.98 -11.86 6.65
C ILE A 113 10.76 -11.42 7.48
N VAL A 114 10.80 -11.60 8.79
CA VAL A 114 9.71 -11.21 9.70
C VAL A 114 9.36 -9.73 9.53
N LYS A 115 10.38 -8.85 9.49
CA LYS A 115 10.18 -7.43 9.26
C LYS A 115 9.48 -7.14 7.92
N LYS A 116 9.93 -7.79 6.84
CA LYS A 116 9.31 -7.64 5.51
C LYS A 116 7.88 -8.17 5.47
N THR A 117 7.63 -9.32 6.09
CA THR A 117 6.30 -9.90 6.20
C THR A 117 5.36 -9.00 7.01
N CYS A 118 5.81 -8.42 8.14
CA CYS A 118 5.03 -7.40 8.84
C CYS A 118 4.70 -6.21 7.91
N GLN A 119 5.69 -5.68 7.19
CA GLN A 119 5.47 -4.56 6.27
C GLN A 119 4.42 -4.89 5.20
N ARG A 120 4.50 -6.07 4.58
CA ARG A 120 3.57 -6.53 3.55
C ARG A 120 2.16 -6.78 4.09
N THR A 121 2.05 -7.44 5.26
CA THR A 121 0.75 -7.72 5.88
C THR A 121 0.03 -6.42 6.25
N PHE A 122 0.73 -5.46 6.86
CA PHE A 122 0.15 -4.15 7.19
C PHE A 122 -0.20 -3.35 5.92
N GLN A 123 0.63 -3.41 4.89
CA GLN A 123 0.33 -2.80 3.59
C GLN A 123 -0.92 -3.42 2.96
N ALA A 124 -1.02 -4.74 2.92
CA ALA A 124 -2.16 -5.44 2.32
C ALA A 124 -3.48 -5.09 3.01
N LEU A 125 -3.50 -5.11 4.35
CA LEU A 125 -4.67 -4.71 5.15
C LEU A 125 -5.03 -3.22 4.92
N ARG A 126 -4.02 -2.34 4.84
CA ARG A 126 -4.25 -0.91 4.58
C ARG A 126 -4.90 -0.70 3.22
N ILE A 127 -4.39 -1.34 2.19
CA ILE A 127 -4.94 -1.27 0.83
C ILE A 127 -6.39 -1.73 0.82
N ASP A 128 -6.69 -2.86 1.49
CA ASP A 128 -8.04 -3.44 1.55
C ASP A 128 -9.03 -2.51 2.27
N VAL A 129 -8.76 -2.08 3.50
CA VAL A 129 -9.71 -1.26 4.27
C VAL A 129 -9.93 0.16 3.72
N ASN A 130 -9.04 0.63 2.84
CA ASN A 130 -9.14 1.94 2.21
C ASN A 130 -9.52 1.87 0.73
N ASN A 131 -9.71 0.69 0.15
CA ASN A 131 -9.96 0.47 -1.28
C ASN A 131 -8.95 1.24 -2.15
N GLU A 132 -7.64 1.18 -1.78
CA GLU A 132 -6.63 2.07 -2.38
C GLU A 132 -6.47 1.83 -3.89
N PHE A 133 -6.56 0.59 -4.36
CA PHE A 133 -6.45 0.28 -5.78
C PHE A 133 -7.68 0.73 -6.57
N GLU A 134 -8.88 0.54 -6.05
CA GLU A 134 -10.12 0.99 -6.67
C GLU A 134 -10.14 2.51 -6.84
N VAL A 135 -9.74 3.24 -5.78
CA VAL A 135 -9.62 4.69 -5.80
C VAL A 135 -8.56 5.15 -6.81
N LEU A 136 -7.42 4.44 -6.89
CA LEU A 136 -6.37 4.74 -7.85
C LEU A 136 -6.83 4.46 -9.30
N TYR A 137 -7.56 3.37 -9.54
CA TYR A 137 -8.18 3.09 -10.84
C TYR A 137 -9.12 4.21 -11.27
N GLU A 138 -10.04 4.62 -10.38
CA GLU A 138 -10.98 5.69 -10.65
C GLU A 138 -10.25 7.03 -10.91
N PHE A 139 -9.21 7.33 -10.14
CA PHE A 139 -8.35 8.50 -10.37
C PHE A 139 -7.72 8.46 -11.76
N MET A 140 -7.11 7.33 -12.15
CA MET A 140 -6.45 7.20 -13.46
C MET A 140 -7.44 7.28 -14.63
N GLU A 141 -8.67 6.82 -14.45
CA GLU A 141 -9.74 6.91 -15.45
C GLU A 141 -10.21 8.36 -15.65
N LYS A 142 -10.39 9.12 -14.55
CA LYS A 142 -10.87 10.51 -14.59
C LYS A 142 -9.76 11.54 -14.90
N LEU A 143 -8.50 11.16 -14.70
CA LEU A 143 -7.35 12.06 -14.85
C LEU A 143 -7.27 12.77 -16.22
N PRO A 144 -7.51 12.08 -17.37
CA PRO A 144 -7.49 12.74 -18.68
C PRO A 144 -8.45 13.91 -18.80
N ASP A 145 -9.65 13.78 -18.21
CA ASP A 145 -10.70 14.82 -18.31
C ASP A 145 -10.41 16.02 -17.39
N ALA A 146 -9.63 15.80 -16.35
CA ALA A 146 -9.21 16.86 -15.44
C ALA A 146 -8.05 17.72 -16.00
N LEU A 147 -7.28 17.20 -16.97
CA LEU A 147 -6.16 17.92 -17.58
C LEU A 147 -6.61 18.65 -18.83
N ARG A 148 -6.16 19.90 -19.00
CA ARG A 148 -6.27 20.60 -20.28
C ARG A 148 -5.28 20.03 -21.31
N PRO A 149 -5.48 20.25 -22.62
CA PRO A 149 -4.45 19.94 -23.63
C PRO A 149 -3.10 20.57 -23.27
N GLY A 150 -2.02 19.79 -23.31
CA GLY A 150 -0.68 20.19 -22.86
C GLY A 150 -0.49 20.19 -21.33
N GLY A 151 -1.54 19.95 -20.55
CA GLY A 151 -1.48 19.79 -19.09
C GLY A 151 -0.65 18.57 -18.69
N ARG A 152 -0.02 18.64 -17.52
CA ARG A 152 0.92 17.62 -17.03
C ARG A 152 0.42 16.99 -15.72
N VAL A 153 0.71 15.72 -15.55
CA VAL A 153 0.53 15.02 -14.27
C VAL A 153 1.85 14.43 -13.81
N ALA A 154 2.12 14.50 -12.51
CA ALA A 154 3.16 13.75 -11.84
C ALA A 154 2.53 12.91 -10.71
N ILE A 155 2.89 11.62 -10.64
CA ILE A 155 2.34 10.68 -9.66
C ILE A 155 3.50 10.03 -8.92
N LEU A 156 3.50 10.18 -7.59
CA LEU A 156 4.42 9.54 -6.67
C LEU A 156 3.76 8.28 -6.11
N THR A 157 4.44 7.15 -6.24
CA THR A 157 4.01 5.85 -5.71
C THR A 157 5.05 5.31 -4.75
N PHE A 158 4.64 4.50 -3.76
CA PHE A 158 5.53 4.02 -2.70
C PHE A 158 5.69 2.51 -2.66
N HIS A 159 4.89 1.76 -3.41
CA HIS A 159 5.03 0.31 -3.56
C HIS A 159 4.82 -0.15 -5.00
N SER A 160 5.17 -1.43 -5.27
CA SER A 160 5.15 -2.00 -6.62
C SER A 160 3.76 -2.07 -7.23
N GLY A 161 2.73 -2.32 -6.43
CA GLY A 161 1.34 -2.41 -6.91
C GLY A 161 0.86 -1.11 -7.52
N GLU A 162 0.99 0.02 -6.80
CA GLU A 162 0.66 1.35 -7.32
C GLU A 162 1.44 1.67 -8.61
N ASP A 163 2.76 1.45 -8.59
CA ASP A 163 3.62 1.75 -9.76
C ASP A 163 3.25 0.92 -10.99
N LYS A 164 2.93 -0.38 -10.81
CA LYS A 164 2.46 -1.25 -11.91
C LYS A 164 1.17 -0.71 -12.53
N LEU A 165 0.20 -0.29 -11.70
CA LEU A 165 -1.09 0.25 -12.13
C LEU A 165 -0.89 1.57 -12.88
N VAL A 166 -0.20 2.55 -12.29
CA VAL A 166 0.08 3.85 -12.92
C VAL A 166 0.83 3.68 -14.24
N LYS A 167 1.89 2.86 -14.28
CA LYS A 167 2.63 2.54 -15.51
C LYS A 167 1.73 1.99 -16.61
N LYS A 168 0.87 1.04 -16.27
CA LYS A 168 -0.06 0.40 -17.22
C LYS A 168 -1.05 1.41 -17.78
N ALA A 169 -1.64 2.23 -16.91
CA ALA A 169 -2.63 3.23 -17.30
C ALA A 169 -2.03 4.33 -18.20
N LEU A 170 -0.89 4.92 -17.81
CA LEU A 170 -0.22 5.95 -18.62
C LEU A 170 0.22 5.41 -19.98
N LYS A 171 0.76 4.18 -20.04
CA LYS A 171 1.13 3.52 -21.30
C LYS A 171 -0.08 3.26 -22.19
N ALA A 172 -1.21 2.83 -21.62
CA ALA A 172 -2.45 2.61 -22.37
C ALA A 172 -2.98 3.95 -22.94
N GLY A 173 -3.02 5.00 -22.11
CA GLY A 173 -3.44 6.33 -22.52
C GLY A 173 -2.58 6.93 -23.62
N TYR A 174 -1.24 6.73 -23.57
CA TYR A 174 -0.34 7.14 -24.65
C TYR A 174 -0.64 6.41 -25.96
N LYS A 175 -0.84 5.09 -25.92
CA LYS A 175 -1.22 4.30 -27.11
C LYS A 175 -2.57 4.71 -27.70
N ALA A 176 -3.48 5.17 -26.86
CA ALA A 176 -4.82 5.64 -27.26
C ALA A 176 -4.81 7.13 -27.75
N GLY A 177 -3.64 7.81 -27.76
CA GLY A 177 -3.55 9.21 -28.14
C GLY A 177 -4.09 10.20 -27.09
N ILE A 178 -4.39 9.73 -25.87
CA ILE A 178 -4.84 10.56 -24.75
C ILE A 178 -3.68 11.40 -24.20
N TYR A 179 -2.48 10.81 -24.16
CA TYR A 179 -1.25 11.49 -23.75
C TYR A 179 -0.30 11.61 -24.93
N SER A 180 0.28 12.79 -25.11
CA SER A 180 1.31 13.07 -26.12
C SER A 180 2.69 12.55 -25.74
N ASP A 181 2.95 12.43 -24.41
CA ASP A 181 4.17 11.86 -23.86
C ASP A 181 3.94 11.31 -22.44
N TYR A 182 4.80 10.40 -21.99
CA TYR A 182 4.74 9.81 -20.64
C TYR A 182 6.10 9.23 -20.21
N ALA A 183 6.29 9.08 -18.89
CA ALA A 183 7.49 8.47 -18.31
C ALA A 183 7.56 6.97 -18.66
N LYS A 184 8.39 6.60 -19.64
CA LYS A 184 8.72 5.21 -19.98
C LYS A 184 9.47 4.55 -18.83
N ASP A 185 10.46 5.28 -18.29
CA ASP A 185 11.25 4.87 -17.14
C ASP A 185 10.79 5.58 -15.87
N VAL A 186 10.98 4.91 -14.72
CA VAL A 186 10.65 5.47 -13.42
C VAL A 186 11.74 6.44 -12.96
N ILE A 187 11.34 7.59 -12.44
CA ILE A 187 12.24 8.51 -11.77
C ILE A 187 12.32 8.11 -10.29
N ARG A 188 13.54 7.95 -9.79
CA ARG A 188 13.82 7.57 -8.41
C ARG A 188 14.46 8.72 -7.64
N PRO A 189 14.30 8.78 -6.30
CA PRO A 189 15.01 9.75 -5.48
C PRO A 189 16.51 9.56 -5.58
N SER A 190 17.26 10.64 -5.43
CA SER A 190 18.72 10.61 -5.41
C SER A 190 19.23 9.91 -4.12
N ALA A 191 20.48 9.44 -4.15
CA ALA A 191 21.14 8.89 -2.96
C ALA A 191 21.20 9.91 -1.81
N GLN A 192 21.39 11.20 -2.13
CA GLN A 192 21.43 12.28 -1.16
C GLN A 192 20.04 12.49 -0.50
N GLU A 193 18.97 12.44 -1.28
CA GLU A 193 17.60 12.52 -0.77
C GLU A 193 17.29 11.33 0.13
N CYS A 194 17.63 10.11 -0.29
CA CYS A 194 17.44 8.90 0.51
C CYS A 194 18.23 8.90 1.82
N ALA A 195 19.40 9.55 1.84
CA ALA A 195 20.20 9.72 3.05
C ALA A 195 19.55 10.70 4.06
N LYS A 196 18.95 11.79 3.55
CA LYS A 196 18.24 12.78 4.37
C LYS A 196 16.84 12.31 4.79
N ASN A 197 16.15 11.61 3.91
CA ASN A 197 14.81 11.09 4.12
C ASN A 197 14.74 9.60 3.77
N GLY A 198 14.89 8.73 4.76
CA GLY A 198 14.85 7.28 4.57
C GLY A 198 13.52 6.76 4.00
N ARG A 199 12.41 7.51 4.14
CA ARG A 199 11.09 7.16 3.59
C ARG A 199 11.02 7.37 2.08
N ALA A 200 11.89 8.21 1.50
CA ALA A 200 11.95 8.42 0.06
C ALA A 200 12.47 7.19 -0.72
N ARG A 201 13.15 6.25 -0.07
CA ARG A 201 13.80 5.09 -0.74
C ARG A 201 12.88 4.26 -1.62
N SER A 202 11.61 4.11 -1.24
CA SER A 202 10.61 3.36 -2.01
C SER A 202 9.91 4.19 -3.08
N THR A 203 10.07 5.51 -3.06
CA THR A 203 9.38 6.43 -3.96
C THR A 203 9.73 6.19 -5.42
N LYS A 204 8.71 6.21 -6.25
CA LYS A 204 8.79 6.14 -7.70
C LYS A 204 7.91 7.24 -8.27
N MET A 205 8.45 8.05 -9.17
CA MET A 205 7.68 9.09 -9.85
C MET A 205 7.46 8.72 -11.31
N ARG A 206 6.22 8.88 -11.78
CA ARG A 206 5.85 8.84 -13.19
C ARG A 206 5.09 10.09 -13.57
N TRP A 207 5.17 10.47 -14.84
CA TRP A 207 4.50 11.64 -15.36
C TRP A 207 3.90 11.36 -16.74
N ALA A 208 2.95 12.19 -17.13
CA ALA A 208 2.42 12.24 -18.50
C ALA A 208 2.04 13.67 -18.88
N VAL A 209 1.93 13.90 -20.20
CA VAL A 209 1.47 15.14 -20.79
C VAL A 209 0.21 14.84 -21.60
N LYS A 210 -0.88 15.57 -21.34
CA LYS A 210 -2.13 15.45 -22.09
C LYS A 210 -1.91 15.88 -23.55
N ALA A 211 -2.44 15.12 -24.50
CA ALA A 211 -2.45 15.49 -25.92
C ALA A 211 -3.37 16.69 -26.20
#